data_c111a76190bca09880d81710ed9be776
#
_entry.id   c111a76190bca09880d81710ed9be776
#
_cell.length_a   1.000
_cell.length_b   1.000
_cell.length_c   1.000
_cell.angle_alpha   90.00
_cell.angle_beta   90.00
_cell.angle_gamma   90.00
#
_symmetry.space_group_name_H-M   'P 1'
#
loop_
_entity.id
_entity.type
_entity.pdbx_description
1 polymer ?
#
loop_
_entity_poly.entity_id
_entity_poly.type
_entity_poly.pdbx_seq_one_letter_code
_entity_poly.pdbx_strand_id
1 'polypeptide(L)'
;MKEYQYHIFSPYRVCPLGAHVDHQHGLVTGFAIDKGVDLWFSVNGSSQIDNGELTIDNYPENHVHLQIDNGELTIDNYPETHVHRQIDNGELTIDNYPETHVHLESQTFEGVVDFDIAAPTLVKQGNWGDYARGAKYALQKRFQLKKGITGIIKGSLPVGGLSSSAAVLIAYVMAFAKANNITLAPFEVVKIASEAEREYIGLNNGLLDQACIALGKKNHLLMLDCESDEYRVIPKPAEMPDFELGIFFSGLTRSLISSDYNLRVTECKTAAWTVQAYENVPLKTHDKTFLRDVPESMYKRNRDKMPPRFARRAEHFYGEHKRVREGITAWESGNLEWFGSLVKASCESSIHNYECGSPELIAIYEAMLTTDGIYGGRFSGAGFKGACIALVDPTKKEQIEREITEKYLAKFPQYKNTFRVFFCKSDEGARFLDN
;
A
#
# COMPACT_ATOMS: atom_id res chain seq x y z
N MET A 1 -15.43 9.96 -21.24
CA MET A 1 -14.84 9.97 -19.87
C MET A 1 -14.61 11.40 -19.51
N LYS A 2 -14.91 11.84 -18.26
CA LYS A 2 -14.49 13.18 -17.81
C LYS A 2 -12.99 13.32 -18.07
N GLU A 3 -12.56 14.45 -18.64
CA GLU A 3 -11.15 14.71 -18.89
C GLU A 3 -10.57 15.32 -17.61
N TYR A 4 -9.63 14.57 -16.96
CA TYR A 4 -8.97 15.02 -15.74
C TYR A 4 -7.61 15.62 -16.07
N GLN A 5 -7.18 16.62 -15.31
CA GLN A 5 -5.90 17.31 -15.50
C GLN A 5 -4.68 16.44 -15.18
N TYR A 6 -4.82 15.52 -14.24
CA TYR A 6 -3.72 14.70 -13.72
C TYR A 6 -4.13 13.26 -13.55
N HIS A 7 -3.17 12.38 -13.80
CA HIS A 7 -3.28 10.95 -13.52
C HIS A 7 -2.12 10.51 -12.65
N ILE A 8 -2.40 9.90 -11.50
CA ILE A 8 -1.44 9.24 -10.62
C ILE A 8 -1.67 7.75 -10.69
N PHE A 9 -0.59 7.00 -10.95
CA PHE A 9 -0.53 5.56 -10.69
C PHE A 9 0.25 5.32 -9.40
N SER A 10 -0.39 4.67 -8.42
CA SER A 10 0.21 4.25 -7.16
C SER A 10 0.22 2.72 -7.11
N PRO A 11 1.38 2.06 -7.26
CA PRO A 11 1.45 0.60 -7.36
C PRO A 11 1.04 -0.08 -6.05
N TYR A 12 0.65 -1.35 -6.14
CA TYR A 12 0.65 -2.24 -5.00
C TYR A 12 2.07 -2.76 -4.73
N ARG A 13 2.27 -3.44 -3.60
CA ARG A 13 3.55 -3.98 -3.20
C ARG A 13 3.49 -5.46 -2.83
N VAL A 14 4.60 -6.13 -2.99
CA VAL A 14 4.88 -7.43 -2.40
C VAL A 14 6.14 -7.36 -1.54
N CYS A 15 6.17 -8.13 -0.45
CA CYS A 15 7.31 -8.21 0.46
C CYS A 15 7.83 -9.66 0.49
N PRO A 16 8.96 -9.96 -0.16
CA PRO A 16 9.53 -11.31 -0.15
C PRO A 16 10.19 -11.68 1.19
N LEU A 17 10.93 -10.76 1.80
CA LEU A 17 11.66 -10.97 3.06
C LEU A 17 11.51 -9.78 4.00
N GLY A 18 11.57 -10.03 5.31
CA GLY A 18 11.39 -8.99 6.33
C GLY A 18 9.93 -8.76 6.70
N ALA A 19 9.07 -9.75 6.53
CA ALA A 19 7.67 -9.60 6.91
C ALA A 19 7.49 -9.51 8.42
N HIS A 20 6.58 -8.63 8.83
CA HIS A 20 6.16 -8.42 10.22
C HIS A 20 7.29 -7.97 11.15
N VAL A 21 8.33 -7.33 10.63
CA VAL A 21 9.44 -6.79 11.45
C VAL A 21 9.60 -5.27 11.32
N ASP A 22 8.96 -4.65 10.34
CA ASP A 22 8.98 -3.19 10.13
C ASP A 22 8.47 -2.40 11.34
N HIS A 23 7.39 -2.86 11.99
CA HIS A 23 6.86 -2.29 13.23
C HIS A 23 7.75 -2.49 14.45
N GLN A 24 8.85 -3.25 14.32
CA GLN A 24 9.91 -3.45 15.31
C GLN A 24 11.24 -2.83 14.86
N HIS A 25 11.21 -1.91 13.92
CA HIS A 25 12.37 -1.26 13.31
C HIS A 25 13.31 -2.22 12.60
N GLY A 26 12.76 -3.30 12.03
CA GLY A 26 13.53 -4.34 11.33
C GLY A 26 13.93 -3.98 9.91
N LEU A 27 14.80 -4.83 9.33
CA LEU A 27 15.16 -4.79 7.91
C LEU A 27 14.05 -5.44 7.08
N VAL A 28 13.66 -4.80 6.00
CA VAL A 28 12.60 -5.28 5.11
C VAL A 28 13.01 -5.18 3.65
N THR A 29 12.37 -5.99 2.79
CA THR A 29 12.54 -5.90 1.34
C THR A 29 11.19 -5.88 0.63
N GLY A 30 11.14 -5.32 -0.59
CA GLY A 30 9.92 -5.32 -1.35
C GLY A 30 10.07 -4.93 -2.80
N PHE A 31 8.97 -5.13 -3.52
CA PHE A 31 8.79 -4.67 -4.90
C PHE A 31 7.50 -3.87 -4.99
N ALA A 32 7.52 -2.77 -5.73
CA ALA A 32 6.34 -2.23 -6.37
C ALA A 32 5.97 -3.14 -7.56
N ILE A 33 4.68 -3.30 -7.85
CA ILE A 33 4.21 -4.16 -8.95
C ILE A 33 3.38 -3.37 -9.96
N ASP A 34 3.27 -3.89 -11.20
CA ASP A 34 2.53 -3.30 -12.33
C ASP A 34 1.00 -3.31 -12.17
N LYS A 35 0.52 -3.52 -10.97
CA LYS A 35 -0.86 -3.40 -10.54
C LYS A 35 -0.92 -2.42 -9.37
N GLY A 36 -1.97 -1.62 -9.32
CA GLY A 36 -2.03 -0.54 -8.34
C GLY A 36 -3.38 0.15 -8.31
N VAL A 37 -3.33 1.37 -7.89
CA VAL A 37 -4.43 2.30 -7.83
C VAL A 37 -4.17 3.40 -8.85
N ASP A 38 -5.16 3.68 -9.66
CA ASP A 38 -5.21 4.84 -10.54
C ASP A 38 -6.08 5.92 -9.90
N LEU A 39 -5.57 7.14 -9.83
CA LEU A 39 -6.31 8.33 -9.40
C LEU A 39 -6.23 9.38 -10.52
N TRP A 40 -7.36 9.62 -11.16
CA TRP A 40 -7.54 10.73 -12.08
C TRP A 40 -8.17 11.90 -11.33
N PHE A 41 -7.62 13.09 -11.46
CA PHE A 41 -8.15 14.26 -10.76
C PHE A 41 -7.85 15.57 -11.47
N SER A 42 -8.69 16.57 -11.15
CA SER A 42 -8.49 17.98 -11.48
C SER A 42 -8.39 18.79 -10.19
N VAL A 43 -7.58 19.83 -10.22
CA VAL A 43 -7.43 20.76 -9.09
C VAL A 43 -8.58 21.76 -9.14
N ASN A 44 -9.32 21.87 -8.06
CA ASN A 44 -10.37 22.87 -7.94
C ASN A 44 -9.71 24.24 -7.80
N GLY A 45 -10.24 25.22 -8.50
CA GLY A 45 -9.66 26.54 -8.48
C GLY A 45 -8.53 26.79 -9.51
N SER A 46 -8.29 25.93 -10.50
CA SER A 46 -7.35 26.19 -11.60
C SER A 46 -8.09 26.52 -12.90
N SER A 47 -7.92 27.74 -13.40
CA SER A 47 -8.38 28.12 -14.72
C SER A 47 -7.55 27.41 -15.79
N GLN A 48 -8.17 26.65 -16.68
CA GLN A 48 -7.58 26.32 -17.99
C GLN A 48 -8.11 27.30 -19.03
N ILE A 49 -7.19 28.04 -19.65
CA ILE A 49 -7.48 28.74 -20.89
C ILE A 49 -6.99 27.80 -21.99
N ASP A 50 -7.91 27.18 -22.72
CA ASP A 50 -7.59 26.46 -23.92
C ASP A 50 -8.20 27.22 -25.11
N ASN A 51 -7.32 27.60 -26.03
CA ASN A 51 -7.68 28.23 -27.33
C ASN A 51 -8.56 29.47 -27.33
N GLY A 52 -8.43 30.38 -26.34
CA GLY A 52 -9.06 31.69 -26.39
C GLY A 52 -10.52 31.71 -25.95
N GLU A 53 -11.03 30.65 -25.34
CA GLU A 53 -12.40 30.61 -24.81
C GLU A 53 -12.46 30.71 -23.28
N LEU A 54 -13.50 31.33 -22.83
CA LEU A 54 -13.73 31.94 -21.52
C LEU A 54 -13.80 30.93 -20.36
N THR A 55 -13.11 31.27 -19.27
CA THR A 55 -13.24 30.62 -17.96
C THR A 55 -14.26 31.38 -17.12
N ILE A 56 -15.16 30.68 -16.47
CA ILE A 56 -16.13 31.26 -15.56
C ILE A 56 -15.96 30.70 -14.17
N ASP A 57 -15.89 31.59 -13.20
CA ASP A 57 -15.68 31.30 -11.81
C ASP A 57 -16.88 31.75 -10.94
N ASN A 58 -17.32 30.92 -10.03
CA ASN A 58 -18.22 31.09 -8.87
C ASN A 58 -19.74 31.11 -9.05
N TYR A 59 -20.36 29.97 -8.60
CA TYR A 59 -21.72 30.08 -8.03
C TYR A 59 -21.95 29.12 -6.85
N PRO A 60 -22.58 29.57 -5.76
CA PRO A 60 -22.77 28.73 -4.56
C PRO A 60 -24.01 27.84 -4.58
N GLU A 61 -24.89 27.91 -5.53
CA GLU A 61 -26.09 27.06 -5.58
C GLU A 61 -26.48 26.65 -7.01
N ASN A 62 -26.52 25.34 -7.26
CA ASN A 62 -27.19 24.67 -8.38
C ASN A 62 -26.51 24.66 -9.77
N HIS A 63 -26.82 23.61 -10.52
CA HIS A 63 -26.46 23.38 -11.91
C HIS A 63 -26.79 24.57 -12.81
N VAL A 64 -25.79 25.04 -13.56
CA VAL A 64 -25.99 26.06 -14.59
C VAL A 64 -26.07 25.38 -15.94
N HIS A 65 -27.18 25.48 -16.63
CA HIS A 65 -27.32 25.08 -18.02
C HIS A 65 -26.93 26.22 -18.92
N LEU A 66 -25.96 25.97 -19.80
CA LEU A 66 -25.53 26.94 -20.81
C LEU A 66 -25.97 26.47 -22.18
N GLN A 67 -26.62 27.35 -22.93
CA GLN A 67 -27.02 27.10 -24.31
C GLN A 67 -26.04 27.82 -25.25
N ILE A 68 -25.49 27.08 -26.21
CA ILE A 68 -24.63 27.64 -27.23
C ILE A 68 -25.50 27.91 -28.47
N ASP A 69 -25.67 29.15 -28.83
CA ASP A 69 -26.35 29.55 -30.06
C ASP A 69 -25.34 30.10 -31.07
N ASN A 70 -25.24 29.46 -32.25
CA ASN A 70 -24.34 29.84 -33.34
C ASN A 70 -22.83 29.95 -33.03
N GLY A 71 -22.35 29.18 -32.03
CA GLY A 71 -20.91 29.17 -31.70
C GLY A 71 -20.45 30.34 -30.81
N GLU A 72 -21.35 31.18 -30.33
CA GLU A 72 -21.06 32.21 -29.35
C GLU A 72 -21.72 31.91 -28.00
N LEU A 73 -20.89 31.95 -26.95
CA LEU A 73 -21.30 31.79 -25.56
C LEU A 73 -21.46 33.19 -24.96
N THR A 74 -22.69 33.56 -24.60
CA THR A 74 -22.94 34.83 -23.91
C THR A 74 -23.28 34.56 -22.45
N ILE A 75 -22.53 35.18 -21.53
CA ILE A 75 -22.77 35.13 -20.10
C ILE A 75 -22.81 36.52 -19.56
N ASP A 76 -23.94 36.89 -19.01
CA ASP A 76 -24.11 38.19 -18.36
C ASP A 76 -23.96 38.06 -16.84
N ASN A 77 -22.96 38.78 -16.28
CA ASN A 77 -22.79 39.14 -14.86
C ASN A 77 -22.59 38.02 -13.84
N TYR A 78 -21.41 37.33 -13.81
CA TYR A 78 -21.08 36.44 -12.70
C TYR A 78 -19.62 36.57 -12.22
N PRO A 79 -19.33 36.43 -10.92
CA PRO A 79 -17.97 36.34 -10.37
C PRO A 79 -17.41 34.91 -10.44
N GLU A 80 -16.13 34.82 -10.52
CA GLU A 80 -15.25 33.72 -10.93
C GLU A 80 -15.34 32.36 -10.15
N THR A 81 -15.67 31.20 -10.78
CA THR A 81 -15.48 29.80 -10.28
C THR A 81 -15.23 28.78 -11.39
N HIS A 82 -14.67 27.62 -11.02
CA HIS A 82 -14.19 26.58 -11.94
C HIS A 82 -15.24 25.54 -12.35
N VAL A 83 -15.09 25.06 -13.58
CA VAL A 83 -16.12 24.35 -14.30
C VAL A 83 -15.59 23.05 -14.90
N HIS A 84 -16.17 21.89 -14.53
CA HIS A 84 -15.98 20.65 -15.28
C HIS A 84 -16.96 20.58 -16.45
N ARG A 85 -16.44 20.29 -17.65
CA ARG A 85 -17.24 20.16 -18.87
C ARG A 85 -17.76 18.74 -19.05
N GLN A 86 -19.04 18.58 -19.15
CA GLN A 86 -19.67 17.43 -19.77
C GLN A 86 -20.65 17.95 -20.82
N ILE A 87 -20.43 17.59 -22.07
CA ILE A 87 -21.40 17.87 -23.14
C ILE A 87 -22.18 16.59 -23.35
N ASP A 88 -23.45 16.60 -23.00
CA ASP A 88 -24.38 15.52 -23.31
C ASP A 88 -25.52 16.14 -24.12
N ASN A 89 -25.76 15.62 -25.34
CA ASN A 89 -26.81 16.09 -26.27
C ASN A 89 -26.78 17.60 -26.63
N GLY A 90 -25.60 18.27 -26.61
CA GLY A 90 -25.48 19.69 -26.95
C GLY A 90 -25.70 20.63 -25.75
N GLU A 91 -25.89 20.11 -24.55
CA GLU A 91 -25.93 20.88 -23.31
C GLU A 91 -24.63 20.74 -22.51
N LEU A 92 -24.10 21.85 -22.02
CA LEU A 92 -22.91 21.90 -21.18
C LEU A 92 -23.34 21.86 -19.71
N THR A 93 -23.05 20.77 -19.02
CA THR A 93 -23.26 20.67 -17.57
C THR A 93 -21.98 21.04 -16.83
N ILE A 94 -22.09 21.94 -15.88
CA ILE A 94 -20.97 22.51 -15.13
C ILE A 94 -21.12 22.15 -13.67
N ASP A 95 -20.26 21.25 -13.15
CA ASP A 95 -20.19 20.95 -11.72
C ASP A 95 -19.27 21.97 -11.04
N ASN A 96 -19.82 22.79 -10.16
CA ASN A 96 -19.12 23.84 -9.42
C ASN A 96 -18.75 23.39 -8.02
N TYR A 97 -17.47 23.07 -7.77
CA TYR A 97 -16.98 22.88 -6.42
C TYR A 97 -16.15 24.08 -5.93
N PRO A 98 -16.33 24.53 -4.67
CA PRO A 98 -15.46 25.56 -4.08
C PRO A 98 -13.98 25.17 -4.19
N GLU A 99 -13.10 26.15 -4.27
CA GLU A 99 -11.65 25.92 -4.41
C GLU A 99 -11.09 24.95 -3.36
N THR A 100 -11.62 25.01 -2.13
CA THR A 100 -11.18 24.17 -1.01
C THR A 100 -11.88 22.80 -0.98
N HIS A 101 -12.86 22.57 -1.86
CA HIS A 101 -13.66 21.33 -1.81
C HIS A 101 -12.87 20.13 -2.33
N VAL A 102 -13.06 18.99 -1.71
CA VAL A 102 -12.61 17.69 -2.18
C VAL A 102 -13.83 16.84 -2.50
N HIS A 103 -13.92 16.43 -3.77
CA HIS A 103 -14.96 15.53 -4.27
C HIS A 103 -14.32 14.30 -4.91
N LEU A 104 -14.58 13.10 -4.36
CA LEU A 104 -13.95 11.87 -4.83
C LEU A 104 -14.99 10.78 -5.03
N GLU A 105 -14.92 10.14 -6.20
CA GLU A 105 -15.66 8.94 -6.56
C GLU A 105 -14.77 7.72 -6.58
N SER A 106 -15.34 6.53 -6.44
CA SER A 106 -14.61 5.27 -6.55
C SER A 106 -15.29 4.31 -7.50
N GLN A 107 -14.52 3.67 -8.39
CA GLN A 107 -15.02 2.55 -9.21
C GLN A 107 -15.03 1.22 -8.45
N THR A 108 -14.50 1.19 -7.22
CA THR A 108 -14.37 -0.05 -6.42
C THR A 108 -15.36 -0.05 -5.23
N PHE A 109 -15.64 1.11 -4.66
CA PHE A 109 -16.48 1.26 -3.48
C PHE A 109 -17.66 2.18 -3.78
N GLU A 110 -18.80 1.90 -3.17
CA GLU A 110 -19.99 2.75 -3.27
C GLU A 110 -19.84 4.05 -2.47
N GLY A 111 -20.61 5.04 -2.88
CA GLY A 111 -20.67 6.35 -2.23
C GLY A 111 -19.60 7.32 -2.72
N VAL A 112 -19.81 8.57 -2.39
CA VAL A 112 -18.97 9.71 -2.73
C VAL A 112 -18.30 10.22 -1.46
N VAL A 113 -17.15 10.84 -1.59
CA VAL A 113 -16.39 11.46 -0.49
C VAL A 113 -16.31 12.95 -0.72
N ASP A 114 -16.93 13.70 0.17
CA ASP A 114 -16.97 15.16 0.16
C ASP A 114 -16.42 15.72 1.46
N PHE A 115 -15.53 16.71 1.38
CA PHE A 115 -15.06 17.48 2.52
C PHE A 115 -14.29 18.75 2.08
N ASP A 116 -14.17 19.70 2.99
CA ASP A 116 -13.33 20.89 2.82
C ASP A 116 -11.88 20.59 3.23
N ILE A 117 -10.92 20.74 2.31
CA ILE A 117 -9.49 20.51 2.59
C ILE A 117 -8.90 21.54 3.56
N ALA A 118 -9.46 22.73 3.62
CA ALA A 118 -9.04 23.79 4.54
C ALA A 118 -9.60 23.62 5.96
N ALA A 119 -10.60 22.74 6.16
CA ALA A 119 -11.17 22.50 7.48
C ALA A 119 -10.08 22.05 8.49
N PRO A 120 -10.06 22.58 9.73
CA PRO A 120 -8.99 22.30 10.68
C PRO A 120 -8.98 20.83 11.12
N THR A 121 -10.14 20.20 11.25
CA THR A 121 -10.28 18.82 11.70
C THR A 121 -11.39 18.12 10.93
N LEU A 122 -11.11 16.88 10.49
CA LEU A 122 -12.10 16.00 9.88
C LEU A 122 -12.35 14.79 10.76
N VAL A 123 -13.62 14.47 10.98
CA VAL A 123 -14.03 13.29 11.75
C VAL A 123 -13.93 12.05 10.87
N LYS A 124 -13.36 10.98 11.42
CA LYS A 124 -13.33 9.67 10.80
C LYS A 124 -14.73 9.11 10.63
N GLN A 125 -15.09 8.65 9.45
CA GLN A 125 -16.43 8.19 9.09
C GLN A 125 -16.56 6.66 8.97
N GLY A 126 -15.44 5.93 9.01
CA GLY A 126 -15.42 4.48 8.88
C GLY A 126 -15.62 3.97 7.44
N ASN A 127 -15.43 4.82 6.45
CA ASN A 127 -15.55 4.50 5.03
C ASN A 127 -14.22 4.68 4.26
N TRP A 128 -14.22 4.35 2.96
CA TRP A 128 -13.03 4.43 2.11
C TRP A 128 -12.46 5.86 2.00
N GLY A 129 -13.27 6.88 2.20
CA GLY A 129 -12.84 8.29 2.21
C GLY A 129 -11.96 8.67 3.40
N ASP A 130 -11.88 7.83 4.43
CA ASP A 130 -10.99 8.10 5.56
C ASP A 130 -9.52 8.09 5.17
N TYR A 131 -9.15 7.43 4.07
CA TYR A 131 -7.78 7.51 3.53
C TYR A 131 -7.47 8.89 2.95
N ALA A 132 -8.42 9.52 2.25
CA ALA A 132 -8.27 10.90 1.77
C ALA A 132 -8.22 11.90 2.93
N ARG A 133 -9.11 11.73 3.94
CA ARG A 133 -9.10 12.55 5.17
C ARG A 133 -7.81 12.37 5.96
N GLY A 134 -7.27 11.15 6.01
CA GLY A 134 -5.99 10.83 6.63
C GLY A 134 -4.80 11.48 5.92
N ALA A 135 -4.77 11.44 4.59
CA ALA A 135 -3.74 12.13 3.79
C ALA A 135 -3.76 13.65 4.06
N LYS A 136 -4.95 14.26 4.06
CA LYS A 136 -5.13 15.66 4.44
C LYS A 136 -4.65 15.93 5.88
N TYR A 137 -5.04 15.10 6.85
CA TYR A 137 -4.62 15.22 8.24
C TYR A 137 -3.10 15.27 8.40
N ALA A 138 -2.37 14.37 7.74
CA ALA A 138 -0.92 14.32 7.85
C ALA A 138 -0.22 15.48 7.12
N LEU A 139 -0.73 15.90 5.96
CA LEU A 139 -0.20 17.04 5.22
C LEU A 139 -0.40 18.36 5.95
N GLN A 140 -1.56 18.60 6.54
CA GLN A 140 -1.88 19.87 7.21
C GLN A 140 -1.03 20.14 8.46
N LYS A 141 -0.35 19.15 9.02
CA LYS A 141 0.61 19.34 10.12
C LYS A 141 1.86 20.10 9.68
N ARG A 142 2.15 20.11 8.38
CA ARG A 142 3.35 20.70 7.78
C ARG A 142 3.03 21.86 6.83
N PHE A 143 1.86 21.82 6.21
CA PHE A 143 1.50 22.70 5.12
C PHE A 143 0.08 23.26 5.29
N GLN A 144 -0.14 24.49 4.88
CA GLN A 144 -1.48 25.04 4.73
C GLN A 144 -2.06 24.56 3.40
N LEU A 145 -3.17 23.80 3.45
CA LEU A 145 -3.88 23.33 2.28
C LEU A 145 -5.01 24.29 1.95
N LYS A 146 -5.06 24.73 0.70
CA LYS A 146 -6.03 25.73 0.21
C LYS A 146 -6.87 25.23 -0.96
N LYS A 147 -6.31 24.28 -1.76
CA LYS A 147 -6.97 23.77 -2.96
C LYS A 147 -7.32 22.31 -2.80
N GLY A 148 -8.60 21.98 -2.98
CA GLY A 148 -9.12 20.64 -3.08
C GLY A 148 -8.98 20.05 -4.48
N ILE A 149 -9.51 18.85 -4.66
CA ILE A 149 -9.51 18.13 -5.94
C ILE A 149 -10.88 17.50 -6.20
N THR A 150 -11.21 17.36 -7.47
CA THR A 150 -12.30 16.51 -7.93
C THR A 150 -11.70 15.34 -8.70
N GLY A 151 -12.05 14.11 -8.35
CA GLY A 151 -11.39 12.96 -8.97
C GLY A 151 -12.11 11.63 -8.79
N ILE A 152 -11.59 10.62 -9.52
CA ILE A 152 -12.05 9.25 -9.47
C ILE A 152 -10.90 8.30 -9.21
N ILE A 153 -11.11 7.33 -8.32
CA ILE A 153 -10.11 6.34 -7.95
C ILE A 153 -10.55 4.92 -8.35
N LYS A 154 -9.60 4.12 -8.83
CA LYS A 154 -9.82 2.74 -9.26
C LYS A 154 -8.68 1.83 -8.83
N GLY A 155 -8.98 0.71 -8.21
CA GLY A 155 -8.03 -0.38 -7.96
C GLY A 155 -8.02 -1.40 -9.11
N SER A 156 -6.84 -1.93 -9.44
CA SER A 156 -6.67 -2.90 -10.53
C SER A 156 -6.77 -4.37 -10.10
N LEU A 157 -6.74 -4.65 -8.79
CA LEU A 157 -6.85 -6.00 -8.21
C LEU A 157 -7.84 -6.02 -7.03
N PRO A 158 -8.33 -7.21 -6.64
CA PRO A 158 -9.12 -7.34 -5.42
C PRO A 158 -8.40 -6.80 -4.19
N VAL A 159 -9.18 -6.23 -3.26
CA VAL A 159 -8.63 -5.69 -2.00
C VAL A 159 -8.21 -6.83 -1.07
N GLY A 160 -6.95 -6.82 -0.64
CA GLY A 160 -6.44 -7.73 0.40
C GLY A 160 -4.99 -8.20 0.16
N GLY A 161 -4.14 -7.98 1.14
CA GLY A 161 -2.76 -8.50 1.18
C GLY A 161 -1.70 -7.73 0.38
N LEU A 162 -2.08 -6.80 -0.52
CA LEU A 162 -1.16 -6.05 -1.39
C LEU A 162 -1.01 -4.57 -1.01
N SER A 163 -1.42 -4.19 0.19
CA SER A 163 -1.38 -2.80 0.72
C SER A 163 -2.08 -1.76 -0.14
N SER A 164 -3.30 -2.08 -0.56
CA SER A 164 -4.16 -1.12 -1.26
C SER A 164 -4.42 0.14 -0.44
N SER A 165 -4.49 0.06 0.88
CA SER A 165 -4.61 1.22 1.78
C SER A 165 -3.45 2.20 1.63
N ALA A 166 -2.22 1.70 1.69
CA ALA A 166 -1.03 2.54 1.54
C ALA A 166 -0.92 3.12 0.12
N ALA A 167 -1.30 2.35 -0.92
CA ALA A 167 -1.33 2.85 -2.29
C ALA A 167 -2.33 4.01 -2.47
N VAL A 168 -3.52 3.88 -1.91
CA VAL A 168 -4.55 4.94 -1.90
C VAL A 168 -4.07 6.16 -1.11
N LEU A 169 -3.49 5.98 0.08
CA LEU A 169 -2.93 7.08 0.88
C LEU A 169 -1.84 7.85 0.12
N ILE A 170 -0.91 7.16 -0.51
CA ILE A 170 0.17 7.78 -1.30
C ILE A 170 -0.41 8.56 -2.47
N ALA A 171 -1.39 8.00 -3.20
CA ALA A 171 -2.05 8.70 -4.29
C ALA A 171 -2.68 10.02 -3.82
N TYR A 172 -3.40 10.01 -2.67
CA TYR A 172 -4.00 11.23 -2.14
C TYR A 172 -2.98 12.22 -1.59
N VAL A 173 -1.91 11.76 -0.92
CA VAL A 173 -0.81 12.64 -0.48
C VAL A 173 -0.19 13.37 -1.68
N MET A 174 0.09 12.65 -2.76
CA MET A 174 0.66 13.22 -3.98
C MET A 174 -0.34 14.19 -4.68
N ALA A 175 -1.62 13.83 -4.75
CA ALA A 175 -2.64 14.67 -5.38
C ALA A 175 -2.86 15.98 -4.61
N PHE A 176 -3.00 15.92 -3.29
CA PHE A 176 -3.17 17.12 -2.47
C PHE A 176 -1.91 17.99 -2.43
N ALA A 177 -0.73 17.39 -2.43
CA ALA A 177 0.53 18.12 -2.57
C ALA A 177 0.59 18.86 -3.93
N LYS A 178 0.25 18.16 -5.03
CA LYS A 178 0.18 18.77 -6.38
C LYS A 178 -0.82 19.93 -6.44
N ALA A 179 -2.02 19.74 -5.91
CA ALA A 179 -3.06 20.76 -5.89
C ALA A 179 -2.61 22.05 -5.16
N ASN A 180 -1.76 21.90 -4.15
CA ASN A 180 -1.30 23.00 -3.31
C ASN A 180 0.14 23.46 -3.64
N ASN A 181 0.70 23.08 -4.79
CA ASN A 181 2.06 23.41 -5.23
C ASN A 181 3.14 23.03 -4.22
N ILE A 182 2.94 21.92 -3.50
CA ILE A 182 3.88 21.38 -2.52
C ILE A 182 4.76 20.34 -3.23
N THR A 183 6.07 20.54 -3.18
CA THR A 183 7.03 19.54 -3.67
C THR A 183 7.47 18.66 -2.50
N LEU A 184 7.30 17.36 -2.65
CA LEU A 184 7.71 16.37 -1.66
C LEU A 184 8.78 15.45 -2.27
N ALA A 185 9.84 15.18 -1.52
CA ALA A 185 10.76 14.10 -1.86
C ALA A 185 10.03 12.73 -1.69
N PRO A 186 10.38 11.69 -2.45
CA PRO A 186 9.70 10.39 -2.36
C PRO A 186 9.65 9.82 -0.94
N PHE A 187 10.71 9.97 -0.15
CA PHE A 187 10.73 9.50 1.24
C PHE A 187 9.87 10.36 2.19
N GLU A 188 9.63 11.63 1.87
CA GLU A 188 8.67 12.46 2.62
C GLU A 188 7.24 11.97 2.38
N VAL A 189 6.91 11.56 1.15
CA VAL A 189 5.62 10.92 0.85
C VAL A 189 5.43 9.65 1.68
N VAL A 190 6.47 8.81 1.82
CA VAL A 190 6.46 7.63 2.70
C VAL A 190 6.11 8.02 4.14
N LYS A 191 6.79 9.01 4.70
CA LYS A 191 6.58 9.45 6.10
C LYS A 191 5.19 10.02 6.32
N ILE A 192 4.71 10.86 5.42
CA ILE A 192 3.38 11.49 5.52
C ILE A 192 2.28 10.43 5.39
N ALA A 193 2.38 9.50 4.44
CA ALA A 193 1.40 8.43 4.27
C ALA A 193 1.39 7.46 5.47
N SER A 194 2.56 7.11 6.00
CA SER A 194 2.67 6.28 7.22
C SER A 194 2.10 6.97 8.46
N GLU A 195 2.31 8.28 8.61
CA GLU A 195 1.73 9.07 9.69
C GLU A 195 0.19 9.10 9.60
N ALA A 196 -0.36 9.31 8.39
CA ALA A 196 -1.79 9.23 8.13
C ALA A 196 -2.37 7.87 8.54
N GLU A 197 -1.70 6.78 8.19
CA GLU A 197 -2.17 5.43 8.49
C GLU A 197 -2.10 5.12 9.99
N ARG A 198 -1.04 5.52 10.68
CA ARG A 198 -0.91 5.28 12.12
C ARG A 198 -1.81 6.17 12.97
N GLU A 199 -1.83 7.46 12.69
CA GLU A 199 -2.47 8.43 13.60
C GLU A 199 -3.92 8.72 13.26
N TYR A 200 -4.29 8.67 11.97
CA TYR A 200 -5.67 8.92 11.56
C TYR A 200 -6.44 7.61 11.35
N ILE A 201 -5.89 6.65 10.62
CA ILE A 201 -6.55 5.35 10.40
C ILE A 201 -6.46 4.45 11.63
N GLY A 202 -5.36 4.52 12.41
CA GLY A 202 -5.17 3.75 13.65
C GLY A 202 -4.56 2.37 13.44
N LEU A 203 -3.78 2.18 12.37
CA LEU A 203 -3.01 0.95 12.13
C LEU A 203 -1.56 1.15 12.56
N ASN A 204 -1.09 0.36 13.53
CA ASN A 204 0.26 0.43 14.08
C ASN A 204 1.27 -0.36 13.22
N ASN A 205 1.30 -0.09 11.92
CA ASN A 205 2.27 -0.68 10.99
C ASN A 205 3.59 0.11 10.96
N GLY A 206 4.60 -0.48 10.29
CA GLY A 206 5.87 0.19 9.99
C GLY A 206 5.85 0.93 8.65
N LEU A 207 7.04 1.09 8.05
CA LEU A 207 7.24 1.87 6.81
C LEU A 207 7.27 1.03 5.53
N LEU A 208 7.23 -0.31 5.65
CA LEU A 208 7.43 -1.22 4.52
C LEU A 208 6.52 -0.92 3.34
N ASP A 209 5.23 -0.80 3.61
CA ASP A 209 4.20 -0.67 2.58
C ASP A 209 4.40 0.62 1.78
N GLN A 210 4.48 1.72 2.47
CA GLN A 210 4.65 3.05 1.87
C GLN A 210 6.00 3.18 1.16
N ALA A 211 7.07 2.62 1.74
CA ALA A 211 8.40 2.65 1.12
C ALA A 211 8.42 1.88 -0.20
N CYS A 212 7.88 0.66 -0.24
CA CYS A 212 7.83 -0.13 -1.47
C CYS A 212 7.02 0.57 -2.57
N ILE A 213 5.90 1.20 -2.20
CA ILE A 213 5.00 1.88 -3.13
C ILE A 213 5.61 3.19 -3.66
N ALA A 214 6.25 3.98 -2.80
CA ALA A 214 6.78 5.28 -3.21
C ALA A 214 8.19 5.21 -3.81
N LEU A 215 9.05 4.27 -3.35
CA LEU A 215 10.47 4.19 -3.71
C LEU A 215 10.79 3.02 -4.63
N GLY A 216 9.83 2.16 -4.93
CA GLY A 216 10.01 1.00 -5.79
C GLY A 216 10.56 1.40 -7.16
N LYS A 217 11.33 0.50 -7.77
CA LYS A 217 11.86 0.68 -9.12
C LYS A 217 11.77 -0.62 -9.89
N LYS A 218 11.41 -0.50 -11.16
CA LYS A 218 11.29 -1.65 -12.05
C LYS A 218 12.60 -2.46 -12.11
N ASN A 219 12.49 -3.77 -11.98
CA ASN A 219 13.63 -4.70 -11.95
C ASN A 219 14.64 -4.42 -10.82
N HIS A 220 14.16 -3.90 -9.69
CA HIS A 220 15.01 -3.69 -8.50
C HIS A 220 14.32 -4.25 -7.27
N LEU A 221 15.11 -4.75 -6.35
CA LEU A 221 14.69 -5.07 -4.99
C LEU A 221 14.91 -3.83 -4.12
N LEU A 222 13.85 -3.35 -3.47
CA LEU A 222 13.99 -2.34 -2.41
C LEU A 222 14.41 -3.04 -1.11
N MET A 223 15.40 -2.52 -0.42
CA MET A 223 15.72 -2.81 0.97
C MET A 223 15.58 -1.52 1.79
N LEU A 224 14.94 -1.62 2.96
CA LEU A 224 14.79 -0.52 3.91
C LEU A 224 15.19 -1.00 5.30
N ASP A 225 16.00 -0.21 6.00
CA ASP A 225 16.19 -0.30 7.45
C ASP A 225 15.19 0.65 8.13
N CYS A 226 14.19 0.07 8.80
CA CYS A 226 13.12 0.84 9.44
C CYS A 226 13.56 1.55 10.73
N GLU A 227 14.81 1.39 11.17
CA GLU A 227 15.39 2.13 12.30
C GLU A 227 16.07 3.42 11.85
N SER A 228 16.93 3.33 10.82
CA SER A 228 17.70 4.47 10.33
C SER A 228 17.03 5.24 9.21
N ASP A 229 15.94 4.71 8.65
CA ASP A 229 15.32 5.21 7.42
C ASP A 229 16.22 5.08 6.16
N GLU A 230 17.35 4.40 6.26
CA GLU A 230 18.23 4.15 5.12
C GLU A 230 17.65 3.08 4.20
N TYR A 231 17.68 3.35 2.90
CA TYR A 231 17.20 2.40 1.91
C TYR A 231 18.17 2.23 0.74
N ARG A 232 18.08 1.07 0.10
CA ARG A 232 18.80 0.73 -1.13
C ARG A 232 17.84 0.20 -2.17
N VAL A 233 18.00 0.66 -3.40
CA VAL A 233 17.29 0.14 -4.57
C VAL A 233 18.31 -0.68 -5.36
N ILE A 234 18.21 -2.02 -5.26
CA ILE A 234 19.22 -2.98 -5.70
C ILE A 234 18.79 -3.56 -7.05
N PRO A 235 19.53 -3.33 -8.15
CA PRO A 235 19.14 -3.81 -9.47
C PRO A 235 19.13 -5.34 -9.51
N LYS A 236 18.22 -5.92 -10.32
CA LYS A 236 18.27 -7.34 -10.70
C LYS A 236 19.52 -7.57 -11.54
N PRO A 237 20.43 -8.46 -11.14
CA PRO A 237 21.58 -8.84 -11.96
C PRO A 237 21.15 -9.41 -13.33
N ALA A 238 21.93 -9.15 -14.37
CA ALA A 238 21.62 -9.60 -15.71
C ALA A 238 21.59 -11.13 -15.86
N GLU A 239 22.42 -11.82 -15.08
CA GLU A 239 22.54 -13.28 -15.03
C GLU A 239 21.45 -13.96 -14.21
N MET A 240 20.69 -13.22 -13.39
CA MET A 240 19.58 -13.78 -12.64
C MET A 240 18.47 -14.22 -13.59
N PRO A 241 17.95 -15.44 -13.44
CA PRO A 241 16.82 -15.91 -14.25
C PRO A 241 15.65 -14.93 -14.21
N ASP A 242 14.87 -14.90 -15.30
CA ASP A 242 13.63 -14.13 -15.31
C ASP A 242 12.60 -14.77 -14.40
N PHE A 243 11.85 -13.93 -13.71
CA PHE A 243 10.73 -14.34 -12.86
C PHE A 243 9.60 -13.34 -12.93
N GLU A 244 8.40 -13.79 -12.62
CA GLU A 244 7.24 -12.95 -12.35
C GLU A 244 6.75 -13.15 -10.92
N LEU A 245 5.85 -12.29 -10.49
CA LEU A 245 5.24 -12.33 -9.17
C LEU A 245 3.84 -12.93 -9.29
N GLY A 246 3.68 -14.18 -8.86
CA GLY A 246 2.37 -14.82 -8.75
C GLY A 246 1.63 -14.28 -7.51
N ILE A 247 0.38 -13.88 -7.69
CA ILE A 247 -0.52 -13.40 -6.62
C ILE A 247 -1.72 -14.33 -6.57
N PHE A 248 -1.93 -14.98 -5.44
CA PHE A 248 -2.98 -15.98 -5.24
C PHE A 248 -3.94 -15.50 -4.17
N PHE A 249 -5.06 -14.89 -4.58
CA PHE A 249 -6.10 -14.42 -3.66
C PHE A 249 -6.92 -15.61 -3.16
N SER A 250 -6.97 -15.79 -1.85
CA SER A 250 -7.70 -16.91 -1.22
C SER A 250 -9.21 -16.87 -1.40
N GLY A 251 -9.78 -15.72 -1.75
CA GLY A 251 -11.22 -15.51 -1.79
C GLY A 251 -11.84 -15.20 -0.42
N LEU A 252 -11.05 -15.21 0.64
CA LEU A 252 -11.49 -14.86 2.00
C LEU A 252 -11.62 -13.34 2.12
N THR A 253 -12.87 -12.84 2.19
CA THR A 253 -13.17 -11.40 2.23
C THR A 253 -13.53 -10.88 3.62
N ARG A 254 -14.05 -11.73 4.52
CA ARG A 254 -14.52 -11.31 5.84
C ARG A 254 -13.38 -11.12 6.82
N SER A 255 -13.33 -9.95 7.45
CA SER A 255 -12.37 -9.60 8.48
C SER A 255 -12.98 -9.81 9.87
N LEU A 256 -12.61 -10.87 10.55
CA LEU A 256 -12.81 -10.99 12.00
C LEU A 256 -11.55 -10.54 12.80
N ILE A 257 -10.50 -9.98 12.14
CA ILE A 257 -9.13 -10.10 12.66
C ILE A 257 -8.33 -8.77 12.60
N SER A 258 -8.97 -7.61 12.66
CA SER A 258 -8.23 -6.35 12.89
C SER A 258 -7.53 -6.31 14.26
N SER A 259 -7.99 -7.11 15.22
CA SER A 259 -7.43 -7.23 16.57
C SER A 259 -6.13 -8.03 16.62
N ASP A 260 -5.93 -9.05 15.76
CA ASP A 260 -4.79 -9.96 15.88
C ASP A 260 -3.47 -9.35 15.41
N TYR A 261 -3.49 -8.49 14.38
CA TYR A 261 -2.28 -7.78 13.96
C TYR A 261 -1.72 -6.89 15.06
N ASN A 262 -2.54 -6.03 15.65
CA ASN A 262 -2.11 -5.15 16.74
C ASN A 262 -1.69 -5.95 17.98
N LEU A 263 -2.30 -7.11 18.23
CA LEU A 263 -1.86 -8.04 19.28
C LEU A 263 -0.44 -8.55 19.00
N ARG A 264 -0.12 -8.94 17.77
CA ARG A 264 1.25 -9.38 17.41
C ARG A 264 2.27 -8.28 17.59
N VAL A 265 1.94 -7.04 17.21
CA VAL A 265 2.80 -5.87 17.47
C VAL A 265 3.08 -5.72 18.97
N THR A 266 2.05 -5.81 19.80
CA THR A 266 2.17 -5.75 21.27
C THR A 266 3.00 -6.89 21.84
N GLU A 267 2.83 -8.11 21.34
CA GLU A 267 3.62 -9.30 21.76
C GLU A 267 5.11 -9.13 21.43
N CYS A 268 5.46 -8.57 20.28
CA CYS A 268 6.85 -8.28 19.91
C CYS A 268 7.46 -7.22 20.84
N LYS A 269 6.75 -6.14 21.12
CA LYS A 269 7.20 -5.13 22.10
C LYS A 269 7.36 -5.72 23.51
N THR A 270 6.43 -6.57 23.93
CA THR A 270 6.52 -7.27 25.22
C THR A 270 7.73 -8.22 25.26
N ALA A 271 8.06 -8.89 24.14
CA ALA A 271 9.25 -9.73 24.05
C ALA A 271 10.52 -8.90 24.27
N ALA A 272 10.65 -7.75 23.60
CA ALA A 272 11.77 -6.83 23.77
C ALA A 272 11.88 -6.35 25.23
N TRP A 273 10.76 -5.90 25.79
CA TRP A 273 10.68 -5.40 27.17
C TRP A 273 11.04 -6.47 28.20
N THR A 274 10.61 -7.72 27.98
CA THR A 274 10.93 -8.86 28.84
C THR A 274 12.43 -9.16 28.86
N VAL A 275 13.10 -9.15 27.71
CA VAL A 275 14.56 -9.38 27.65
C VAL A 275 15.31 -8.25 28.33
N GLN A 276 14.93 -6.99 28.11
CA GLN A 276 15.56 -5.85 28.79
C GLN A 276 15.40 -5.93 30.31
N ALA A 277 14.21 -6.35 30.80
CA ALA A 277 13.97 -6.54 32.24
C ALA A 277 14.87 -7.63 32.84
N TYR A 278 15.06 -8.76 32.13
CA TYR A 278 15.95 -9.85 32.59
C TYR A 278 17.43 -9.45 32.63
N GLU A 279 17.85 -8.53 31.77
CA GLU A 279 19.22 -8.01 31.70
C GLU A 279 19.42 -6.74 32.54
N ASN A 280 18.41 -6.33 33.32
CA ASN A 280 18.42 -5.11 34.15
C ASN A 280 18.74 -3.83 33.32
N VAL A 281 18.38 -3.79 32.04
CA VAL A 281 18.46 -2.60 31.20
C VAL A 281 17.36 -1.62 31.62
N PRO A 282 17.64 -0.30 31.72
CA PRO A 282 16.61 0.68 32.01
C PRO A 282 15.44 0.59 30.99
N LEU A 283 14.24 0.35 31.48
CA LEU A 283 13.07 0.16 30.65
C LEU A 283 12.55 1.51 30.12
N LYS A 284 12.35 1.61 28.81
CA LYS A 284 11.51 2.65 28.20
C LYS A 284 10.04 2.30 28.41
N THR A 285 9.13 3.21 28.04
CA THR A 285 7.70 2.87 27.97
C THR A 285 7.47 1.79 26.92
N HIS A 286 6.47 0.92 27.14
CA HIS A 286 6.22 -0.23 26.28
C HIS A 286 6.01 0.14 24.80
N ASP A 287 5.37 1.27 24.52
CA ASP A 287 5.15 1.79 23.16
C ASP A 287 6.45 2.20 22.44
N LYS A 288 7.50 2.57 23.21
CA LYS A 288 8.81 2.99 22.73
C LYS A 288 9.90 1.91 22.82
N THR A 289 9.51 0.65 23.03
CA THR A 289 10.42 -0.49 23.13
C THR A 289 10.23 -1.39 21.93
N PHE A 290 11.33 -1.70 21.23
CA PHE A 290 11.34 -2.50 20.01
C PHE A 290 12.35 -3.64 20.12
N LEU A 291 12.13 -4.73 19.38
CA LEU A 291 13.09 -5.83 19.31
C LEU A 291 14.44 -5.39 18.71
N ARG A 292 14.43 -4.36 17.87
CA ARG A 292 15.66 -3.76 17.33
C ARG A 292 16.55 -3.14 18.42
N ASP A 293 15.96 -2.64 19.51
CA ASP A 293 16.72 -2.08 20.68
C ASP A 293 17.43 -3.18 21.47
N VAL A 294 17.14 -4.45 21.24
CA VAL A 294 17.67 -5.58 22.01
C VAL A 294 18.69 -6.33 21.17
N PRO A 295 19.96 -6.42 21.58
CA PRO A 295 20.95 -7.28 20.92
C PRO A 295 20.50 -8.74 20.90
N GLU A 296 20.66 -9.43 19.77
CA GLU A 296 20.30 -10.84 19.62
C GLU A 296 20.95 -11.75 20.68
N SER A 297 22.17 -11.39 21.11
CA SER A 297 22.89 -12.12 22.18
C SER A 297 22.17 -12.05 23.54
N MET A 298 21.53 -10.93 23.86
CA MET A 298 20.68 -10.82 25.07
C MET A 298 19.46 -11.71 24.97
N TYR A 299 18.77 -11.70 23.80
CA TYR A 299 17.67 -12.61 23.55
C TYR A 299 18.09 -14.07 23.72
N LYS A 300 19.18 -14.49 23.07
CA LYS A 300 19.66 -15.90 23.11
C LYS A 300 19.95 -16.38 24.53
N ARG A 301 20.53 -15.54 25.40
CA ARG A 301 20.80 -15.88 26.81
C ARG A 301 19.54 -16.05 27.64
N ASN A 302 18.45 -15.37 27.27
CA ASN A 302 17.24 -15.34 28.06
C ASN A 302 16.07 -16.10 27.45
N ARG A 303 16.22 -16.61 26.22
CA ARG A 303 15.18 -17.26 25.43
C ARG A 303 14.39 -18.31 26.24
N ASP A 304 15.09 -19.19 26.94
CA ASP A 304 14.46 -20.29 27.68
C ASP A 304 13.76 -19.84 28.99
N LYS A 305 14.00 -18.63 29.44
CA LYS A 305 13.30 -18.01 30.59
C LYS A 305 12.04 -17.25 30.14
N MET A 306 11.95 -16.92 28.86
CA MET A 306 10.82 -16.14 28.35
C MET A 306 9.56 -16.99 28.23
N PRO A 307 8.36 -16.37 28.41
CA PRO A 307 7.14 -17.05 27.98
C PRO A 307 7.24 -17.48 26.50
N PRO A 308 6.86 -18.75 26.18
CA PRO A 308 7.12 -19.31 24.84
C PRO A 308 6.58 -18.47 23.69
N ARG A 309 5.45 -17.80 23.88
CA ARG A 309 4.86 -16.89 22.88
C ARG A 309 5.81 -15.74 22.52
N PHE A 310 6.35 -15.06 23.53
CA PHE A 310 7.24 -13.91 23.31
C PHE A 310 8.60 -14.34 22.78
N ALA A 311 9.11 -15.50 23.22
CA ALA A 311 10.31 -16.10 22.65
C ALA A 311 10.16 -16.34 21.13
N ARG A 312 9.01 -16.89 20.70
CA ARG A 312 8.75 -17.11 19.26
C ARG A 312 8.67 -15.80 18.48
N ARG A 313 8.08 -14.71 19.02
CA ARG A 313 8.06 -13.40 18.33
C ARG A 313 9.48 -12.85 18.12
N ALA A 314 10.33 -12.94 19.14
CA ALA A 314 11.74 -12.56 19.03
C ALA A 314 12.49 -13.45 18.03
N GLU A 315 12.27 -14.78 18.04
CA GLU A 315 12.85 -15.72 17.07
C GLU A 315 12.49 -15.34 15.62
N HIS A 316 11.22 -14.98 15.40
CA HIS A 316 10.80 -14.49 14.10
C HIS A 316 11.59 -13.25 13.69
N PHE A 317 11.67 -12.25 14.56
CA PHE A 317 12.32 -10.97 14.30
C PHE A 317 13.80 -11.16 13.92
N TYR A 318 14.59 -11.85 14.75
CA TYR A 318 16.02 -12.05 14.47
C TYR A 318 16.24 -12.95 13.26
N GLY A 319 15.38 -13.96 13.08
CA GLY A 319 15.41 -14.82 11.91
C GLY A 319 15.14 -14.04 10.62
N GLU A 320 14.16 -13.13 10.61
CA GLU A 320 13.89 -12.26 9.44
C GLU A 320 15.03 -11.30 9.16
N HIS A 321 15.62 -10.70 10.18
CA HIS A 321 16.81 -9.87 10.02
C HIS A 321 17.95 -10.60 9.30
N LYS A 322 18.20 -11.85 9.69
CA LYS A 322 19.19 -12.71 9.04
C LYS A 322 18.80 -13.01 7.60
N ARG A 323 17.54 -13.44 7.37
CA ARG A 323 17.04 -13.76 6.03
C ARG A 323 17.09 -12.58 5.07
N VAL A 324 16.80 -11.35 5.53
CA VAL A 324 16.94 -10.16 4.70
C VAL A 324 18.39 -9.94 4.25
N ARG A 325 19.35 -10.05 5.16
CA ARG A 325 20.79 -9.90 4.82
C ARG A 325 21.26 -10.97 3.83
N GLU A 326 20.95 -12.23 4.10
CA GLU A 326 21.25 -13.34 3.19
C GLU A 326 20.53 -13.20 1.86
N GLY A 327 19.28 -12.71 1.88
CA GLY A 327 18.50 -12.45 0.69
C GLY A 327 19.10 -11.37 -0.20
N ILE A 328 19.63 -10.29 0.39
CA ILE A 328 20.37 -9.27 -0.37
C ILE A 328 21.59 -9.91 -1.05
N THR A 329 22.35 -10.74 -0.33
CA THR A 329 23.51 -11.45 -0.90
C THR A 329 23.09 -12.39 -2.03
N ALA A 330 22.01 -13.16 -1.83
CA ALA A 330 21.46 -14.05 -2.86
C ALA A 330 21.00 -13.27 -4.09
N TRP A 331 20.34 -12.13 -3.89
CA TRP A 331 19.90 -11.23 -4.95
C TRP A 331 21.09 -10.67 -5.73
N GLU A 332 22.05 -10.05 -5.06
CA GLU A 332 23.25 -9.45 -5.66
C GLU A 332 24.12 -10.47 -6.40
N SER A 333 24.08 -11.76 -5.99
CA SER A 333 24.77 -12.86 -6.69
C SER A 333 23.96 -13.46 -7.85
N GLY A 334 22.76 -12.97 -8.14
CA GLY A 334 21.87 -13.52 -9.18
C GLY A 334 21.28 -14.89 -8.85
N ASN A 335 21.38 -15.37 -7.61
CA ASN A 335 20.92 -16.69 -7.21
C ASN A 335 19.44 -16.67 -6.76
N LEU A 336 18.54 -16.75 -7.75
CA LEU A 336 17.09 -16.73 -7.53
C LEU A 336 16.60 -17.94 -6.71
N GLU A 337 17.21 -19.11 -6.86
CA GLU A 337 16.87 -20.32 -6.09
C GLU A 337 17.16 -20.14 -4.60
N TRP A 338 18.34 -19.59 -4.27
CA TRP A 338 18.68 -19.29 -2.88
C TRP A 338 17.75 -18.22 -2.31
N PHE A 339 17.51 -17.14 -3.07
CA PHE A 339 16.56 -16.09 -2.66
C PHE A 339 15.16 -16.69 -2.40
N GLY A 340 14.66 -17.52 -3.29
CA GLY A 340 13.37 -18.21 -3.16
C GLY A 340 13.31 -19.13 -1.95
N SER A 341 14.40 -19.86 -1.64
CA SER A 341 14.49 -20.71 -0.44
C SER A 341 14.35 -19.89 0.86
N LEU A 342 14.93 -18.69 0.90
CA LEU A 342 14.78 -17.77 2.02
C LEU A 342 13.34 -17.23 2.15
N VAL A 343 12.64 -17.01 1.03
CA VAL A 343 11.23 -16.63 1.03
C VAL A 343 10.35 -17.74 1.62
N LYS A 344 10.61 -19.01 1.28
CA LYS A 344 9.96 -20.18 1.91
C LYS A 344 10.22 -20.21 3.42
N ALA A 345 11.48 -20.09 3.85
CA ALA A 345 11.85 -20.07 5.27
C ALA A 345 11.22 -18.89 6.04
N SER A 346 11.01 -17.76 5.39
CA SER A 346 10.28 -16.60 5.94
C SER A 346 8.79 -16.94 6.17
N CYS A 347 8.15 -17.67 5.24
CA CYS A 347 6.77 -18.12 5.42
C CYS A 347 6.64 -19.10 6.58
N GLU A 348 7.53 -20.11 6.67
CA GLU A 348 7.57 -21.06 7.78
C GLU A 348 7.70 -20.34 9.13
N SER A 349 8.59 -19.35 9.22
CA SER A 349 8.74 -18.54 10.42
C SER A 349 7.49 -17.70 10.72
N SER A 350 6.77 -17.24 9.70
CA SER A 350 5.50 -16.53 9.86
C SER A 350 4.42 -17.44 10.45
N ILE A 351 4.37 -18.71 10.03
CA ILE A 351 3.44 -19.71 10.54
C ILE A 351 3.79 -20.10 12.00
N HIS A 352 5.04 -20.51 12.23
CA HIS A 352 5.42 -21.17 13.48
C HIS A 352 5.88 -20.21 14.58
N ASN A 353 6.50 -19.08 14.22
CA ASN A 353 7.06 -18.13 15.17
C ASN A 353 6.21 -16.86 15.30
N TYR A 354 5.77 -16.25 14.19
CA TYR A 354 4.88 -15.10 14.25
C TYR A 354 3.42 -15.50 14.50
N GLU A 355 3.07 -16.76 14.19
CA GLU A 355 1.73 -17.34 14.36
C GLU A 355 0.65 -16.54 13.61
N CYS A 356 0.89 -16.30 12.32
CA CYS A 356 -0.11 -15.85 11.36
C CYS A 356 -0.33 -16.92 10.27
N GLY A 357 -1.34 -16.74 9.46
CA GLY A 357 -1.78 -17.68 8.44
C GLY A 357 -3.17 -18.23 8.76
N SER A 358 -4.17 -17.88 7.92
CA SER A 358 -5.45 -18.60 7.97
C SER A 358 -5.28 -19.99 7.35
N PRO A 359 -6.18 -20.94 7.63
CA PRO A 359 -6.17 -22.25 6.97
C PRO A 359 -6.14 -22.16 5.44
N GLU A 360 -6.83 -21.16 4.87
CA GLU A 360 -6.86 -20.91 3.43
C GLU A 360 -5.49 -20.47 2.89
N LEU A 361 -4.81 -19.53 3.56
CA LEU A 361 -3.49 -19.06 3.13
C LEU A 361 -2.44 -20.17 3.30
N ILE A 362 -2.51 -20.94 4.39
CA ILE A 362 -1.63 -22.10 4.61
C ILE A 362 -1.82 -23.11 3.49
N ALA A 363 -3.06 -23.42 3.07
CA ALA A 363 -3.31 -24.36 1.99
C ALA A 363 -2.77 -23.89 0.63
N ILE A 364 -2.84 -22.60 0.34
CA ILE A 364 -2.18 -22.03 -0.86
C ILE A 364 -0.68 -22.17 -0.75
N TYR A 365 -0.09 -21.86 0.41
CA TYR A 365 1.35 -22.02 0.63
C TYR A 365 1.80 -23.47 0.48
N GLU A 366 1.10 -24.43 1.06
CA GLU A 366 1.37 -25.88 0.90
C GLU A 366 1.29 -26.32 -0.58
N ALA A 367 0.31 -25.80 -1.34
CA ALA A 367 0.21 -26.04 -2.76
C ALA A 367 1.45 -25.50 -3.52
N MET A 368 1.96 -24.31 -3.15
CA MET A 368 3.16 -23.73 -3.73
C MET A 368 4.41 -24.60 -3.51
N LEU A 369 4.55 -25.22 -2.34
CA LEU A 369 5.71 -26.07 -2.03
C LEU A 369 5.85 -27.29 -2.95
N THR A 370 4.76 -27.72 -3.57
CA THR A 370 4.68 -28.93 -4.40
C THR A 370 4.37 -28.63 -5.87
N THR A 371 4.40 -27.35 -6.28
CA THR A 371 4.15 -26.92 -7.66
C THR A 371 5.47 -26.52 -8.31
N ASP A 372 5.79 -27.15 -9.43
CA ASP A 372 6.99 -26.87 -10.20
C ASP A 372 6.92 -25.46 -10.82
N GLY A 373 8.07 -24.77 -10.92
CA GLY A 373 8.18 -23.41 -11.41
C GLY A 373 7.99 -22.33 -10.34
N ILE A 374 7.87 -22.70 -9.06
CA ILE A 374 7.81 -21.76 -7.93
C ILE A 374 9.15 -21.77 -7.19
N TYR A 375 9.91 -20.70 -7.32
CA TYR A 375 11.18 -20.51 -6.62
C TYR A 375 10.99 -20.33 -5.11
N GLY A 376 9.96 -19.57 -4.72
CA GLY A 376 9.60 -19.33 -3.33
C GLY A 376 8.29 -18.58 -3.21
N GLY A 377 7.55 -18.83 -2.12
CA GLY A 377 6.26 -18.17 -1.88
C GLY A 377 5.97 -17.99 -0.41
N ARG A 378 5.05 -17.06 -0.11
CA ARG A 378 4.65 -16.73 1.25
C ARG A 378 3.33 -15.97 1.30
N PHE A 379 2.80 -15.71 2.49
CA PHE A 379 1.69 -14.80 2.72
C PHE A 379 2.06 -13.36 2.37
N SER A 380 1.09 -12.58 1.93
CA SER A 380 1.22 -11.14 1.68
C SER A 380 0.39 -10.32 2.66
N GLY A 381 0.91 -9.17 3.07
CA GLY A 381 0.30 -8.30 4.09
C GLY A 381 0.33 -8.91 5.49
N ALA A 382 -0.72 -8.69 6.28
CA ALA A 382 -0.78 -9.15 7.68
C ALA A 382 -0.81 -10.69 7.85
N GLY A 383 -1.02 -11.45 6.77
CA GLY A 383 -0.97 -12.91 6.81
C GLY A 383 -2.20 -13.61 7.42
N PHE A 384 -3.29 -12.86 7.71
CA PHE A 384 -4.52 -13.46 8.26
C PHE A 384 -5.63 -13.64 7.22
N LYS A 385 -5.54 -12.94 6.08
CA LYS A 385 -6.48 -12.99 4.95
C LYS A 385 -5.81 -12.42 3.70
N GLY A 386 -6.52 -12.46 2.57
CA GLY A 386 -6.10 -11.83 1.32
C GLY A 386 -5.36 -12.80 0.42
N ALA A 387 -4.07 -12.60 0.22
CA ALA A 387 -3.32 -13.33 -0.80
C ALA A 387 -2.03 -13.96 -0.28
N CYS A 388 -1.55 -14.95 -1.00
CA CYS A 388 -0.15 -15.37 -1.02
C CYS A 388 0.55 -14.80 -2.25
N ILE A 389 1.86 -14.65 -2.16
CA ILE A 389 2.74 -14.23 -3.27
C ILE A 389 3.80 -15.31 -3.53
N ALA A 390 4.24 -15.41 -4.77
CA ALA A 390 5.36 -16.27 -5.14
C ALA A 390 6.23 -15.65 -6.23
N LEU A 391 7.51 -16.02 -6.22
CA LEU A 391 8.43 -15.82 -7.35
C LEU A 391 8.25 -17.03 -8.28
N VAL A 392 7.87 -16.81 -9.52
CA VAL A 392 7.48 -17.88 -10.45
C VAL A 392 8.26 -17.81 -11.76
N ASP A 393 8.49 -18.95 -12.36
CA ASP A 393 8.99 -19.09 -13.71
C ASP A 393 7.93 -18.60 -14.70
N PRO A 394 8.23 -17.56 -15.52
CA PRO A 394 7.25 -16.98 -16.44
C PRO A 394 6.77 -17.98 -17.50
N THR A 395 7.54 -19.02 -17.79
CA THR A 395 7.22 -20.04 -18.80
C THR A 395 6.22 -21.09 -18.30
N LYS A 396 6.00 -21.15 -16.97
CA LYS A 396 5.13 -22.15 -16.31
C LYS A 396 3.84 -21.57 -15.73
N LYS A 397 3.50 -20.33 -16.04
CA LYS A 397 2.35 -19.62 -15.42
C LYS A 397 1.03 -20.40 -15.52
N GLU A 398 0.70 -20.88 -16.70
CA GLU A 398 -0.55 -21.64 -16.92
C GLU A 398 -0.59 -22.95 -16.11
N GLN A 399 0.54 -23.65 -16.01
CA GLN A 399 0.68 -24.85 -15.18
C GLN A 399 0.51 -24.51 -13.70
N ILE A 400 1.20 -23.46 -13.23
CA ILE A 400 1.15 -22.99 -11.83
C ILE A 400 -0.29 -22.61 -11.44
N GLU A 401 -0.96 -21.81 -12.28
CA GLU A 401 -2.35 -21.39 -12.04
C GLU A 401 -3.27 -22.60 -11.92
N ARG A 402 -3.20 -23.54 -12.87
CA ARG A 402 -4.01 -24.76 -12.85
C ARG A 402 -3.76 -25.59 -11.59
N GLU A 403 -2.49 -25.94 -11.30
CA GLU A 403 -2.15 -26.81 -10.20
C GLU A 403 -2.50 -26.21 -8.83
N ILE A 404 -2.20 -24.91 -8.61
CA ILE A 404 -2.55 -24.24 -7.36
C ILE A 404 -4.09 -24.16 -7.21
N THR A 405 -4.80 -23.84 -8.29
CA THR A 405 -6.28 -23.78 -8.28
C THR A 405 -6.88 -25.14 -7.91
N GLU A 406 -6.42 -26.22 -8.54
CA GLU A 406 -6.91 -27.56 -8.28
C GLU A 406 -6.62 -27.99 -6.83
N LYS A 407 -5.38 -27.83 -6.37
CA LYS A 407 -4.97 -28.18 -4.99
C LYS A 407 -5.73 -27.39 -3.93
N TYR A 408 -5.91 -26.09 -4.15
CA TYR A 408 -6.60 -25.20 -3.23
C TYR A 408 -8.09 -25.48 -3.17
N LEU A 409 -8.77 -25.56 -4.33
CA LEU A 409 -10.22 -25.77 -4.39
C LEU A 409 -10.63 -27.20 -4.00
N ALA A 410 -9.73 -28.17 -4.05
CA ALA A 410 -9.96 -29.49 -3.45
C ALA A 410 -10.15 -29.42 -1.93
N LYS A 411 -9.44 -28.51 -1.24
CA LYS A 411 -9.58 -28.26 0.21
C LYS A 411 -10.67 -27.25 0.54
N PHE A 412 -10.88 -26.23 -0.30
CA PHE A 412 -11.77 -25.10 -0.07
C PHE A 412 -12.69 -24.82 -1.27
N PRO A 413 -13.61 -25.74 -1.62
CA PRO A 413 -14.47 -25.63 -2.81
C PRO A 413 -15.42 -24.41 -2.77
N GLN A 414 -15.72 -23.89 -1.57
CA GLN A 414 -16.57 -22.71 -1.39
C GLN A 414 -16.00 -21.42 -2.01
N TYR A 415 -14.68 -21.37 -2.24
CA TYR A 415 -14.02 -20.20 -2.85
C TYR A 415 -13.88 -20.29 -4.38
N LYS A 416 -14.50 -21.25 -5.04
CA LYS A 416 -14.44 -21.41 -6.51
C LYS A 416 -14.74 -20.13 -7.29
N ASN A 417 -15.67 -19.34 -6.80
CA ASN A 417 -16.08 -18.09 -7.46
C ASN A 417 -15.27 -16.86 -7.02
N THR A 418 -14.46 -16.94 -5.98
CA THR A 418 -13.72 -15.81 -5.39
C THR A 418 -12.20 -15.99 -5.38
N PHE A 419 -11.70 -17.21 -5.45
CA PHE A 419 -10.27 -17.47 -5.65
C PHE A 419 -9.82 -16.90 -7.00
N ARG A 420 -8.70 -16.19 -7.00
CA ARG A 420 -8.12 -15.57 -8.22
C ARG A 420 -6.61 -15.69 -8.21
N VAL A 421 -6.07 -15.86 -9.40
CA VAL A 421 -4.62 -15.87 -9.66
C VAL A 421 -4.28 -14.74 -10.62
N PHE A 422 -3.20 -14.02 -10.33
CA PHE A 422 -2.64 -13.00 -11.20
C PHE A 422 -1.13 -13.16 -11.27
N PHE A 423 -0.56 -12.80 -12.40
CA PHE A 423 0.88 -12.70 -12.57
C PHE A 423 1.24 -11.25 -12.86
N CYS A 424 2.21 -10.73 -12.13
CA CYS A 424 2.60 -9.33 -12.12
C CYS A 424 4.10 -9.21 -12.32
N LYS A 425 4.54 -8.05 -12.77
CA LYS A 425 5.97 -7.69 -12.86
C LYS A 425 6.29 -6.61 -11.84
N SER A 426 7.57 -6.48 -11.50
CA SER A 426 8.03 -5.30 -10.76
C SER A 426 7.84 -4.04 -11.60
N ASP A 427 7.53 -2.93 -10.95
CA ASP A 427 7.30 -1.64 -11.62
C ASP A 427 7.94 -0.48 -10.85
N GLU A 428 7.91 0.70 -11.45
CA GLU A 428 8.30 1.96 -10.82
C GLU A 428 7.34 2.29 -9.66
N GLY A 429 7.82 3.05 -8.69
CA GLY A 429 7.02 3.57 -7.60
C GLY A 429 5.90 4.50 -8.06
N ALA A 430 5.18 5.04 -7.08
CA ALA A 430 4.07 5.95 -7.33
C ALA A 430 4.52 7.18 -8.12
N ARG A 431 3.77 7.52 -9.17
CA ARG A 431 4.16 8.53 -10.14
C ARG A 431 2.96 9.18 -10.82
N PHE A 432 3.17 10.38 -11.32
CA PHE A 432 2.28 10.97 -12.31
C PHE A 432 2.51 10.28 -13.65
N LEU A 433 1.43 10.01 -14.35
CA LEU A 433 1.45 9.52 -15.72
C LEU A 433 1.08 10.68 -16.67
N ASP A 434 1.67 10.66 -17.85
CA ASP A 434 1.28 11.57 -18.93
C ASP A 434 -0.13 11.17 -19.41
N ASN A 435 -1.01 12.14 -19.60
CA ASN A 435 -2.38 11.96 -20.09
C ASN A 435 -2.39 11.69 -21.59
#